data_cb4272ac76a49f612dd6202734de6f19
#
_entry.id   cb4272ac76a49f612dd6202734de6f19
#
_cell.length_a   1.000
_cell.length_b   1.000
_cell.length_c   1.000
_cell.angle_alpha   90.00
_cell.angle_beta   90.00
_cell.angle_gamma   90.00
#
_symmetry.space_group_name_H-M   'P 1'
#
loop_
_entity.id
_entity.type
_entity.pdbx_description
1 polymer ?
#
loop_
_entity_poly.entity_id
_entity_poly.type
_entity_poly.pdbx_seq_one_letter_code
_entity_poly.pdbx_strand_id
1 'polypeptide(L)'
;MEVNRIYNENCLDTMAKMPEGFVDLTVTSPPYDDLRTYNGYCFDFENVARELFRVTKQGGVVVWVVNDKTVNYCETLTSFKTAILFVEKAGFNLHDTMIYQRTCAFPDVVRYYQDFEYMFVFSKRKPKTVNLLRQMKTEGSLKRQKNKTGVGGERQKDGSLKRIDGTNAFLRKEKARQDETRVKSNVWELPRGNQNSTKDKIAFQHPAIFPEQLANDHIISWSNENDLIYDPFMGSGTTAKMAMLNNRKYIGSEISEEYCKIIETRIKECGGLFFNSFQTELSNEAGT
;
A
#
# COMPACT_ATOMS: atom_id res chain seq x y z
N MET A 1 -1.96 18.52 16.40
CA MET A 1 -1.11 18.44 15.19
C MET A 1 -1.99 18.77 13.98
N GLU A 2 -1.52 19.60 13.04
CA GLU A 2 -2.27 19.95 11.84
C GLU A 2 -2.24 18.78 10.84
N VAL A 3 -3.40 18.47 10.27
CA VAL A 3 -3.56 17.48 9.19
C VAL A 3 -3.49 18.18 7.83
N ASN A 4 -3.34 17.40 6.77
CA ASN A 4 -3.12 17.88 5.39
C ASN A 4 -1.84 18.71 5.29
N ARG A 5 -0.79 18.26 5.98
CA ARG A 5 0.48 18.95 6.06
C ARG A 5 1.67 18.01 5.91
N ILE A 6 2.73 18.52 5.30
CA ILE A 6 4.04 17.90 5.23
C ILE A 6 4.94 18.61 6.25
N TYR A 7 5.60 17.82 7.09
CA TYR A 7 6.55 18.29 8.07
C TYR A 7 7.97 18.06 7.53
N ASN A 8 8.71 19.15 7.32
CA ASN A 8 10.10 19.05 6.88
C ASN A 8 10.99 18.75 8.09
N GLU A 9 10.98 17.52 8.54
CA GLU A 9 11.72 17.03 9.70
C GLU A 9 11.83 15.50 9.66
N ASN A 10 12.59 14.95 10.60
CA ASN A 10 12.65 13.51 10.79
C ASN A 10 11.29 12.93 11.19
N CYS A 11 10.95 11.76 10.66
CA CYS A 11 9.70 11.08 10.97
C CYS A 11 9.53 10.77 12.47
N LEU A 12 10.61 10.51 13.21
CA LEU A 12 10.56 10.32 14.67
C LEU A 12 10.13 11.60 15.39
N ASP A 13 10.63 12.77 14.97
CA ASP A 13 10.24 14.07 15.53
C ASP A 13 8.77 14.38 15.22
N THR A 14 8.32 14.02 14.03
CA THR A 14 6.91 14.15 13.65
C THR A 14 6.04 13.22 14.49
N MET A 15 6.40 11.93 14.60
CA MET A 15 5.63 10.96 15.37
C MET A 15 5.62 11.28 16.87
N ALA A 16 6.70 11.85 17.43
CA ALA A 16 6.74 12.29 18.82
C ALA A 16 5.67 13.36 19.16
N LYS A 17 5.22 14.13 18.17
CA LYS A 17 4.16 15.14 18.31
C LYS A 17 2.75 14.53 18.17
N MET A 18 2.64 13.28 17.67
CA MET A 18 1.37 12.59 17.52
C MET A 18 0.95 11.91 18.84
N PRO A 19 -0.33 11.99 19.22
CA PRO A 19 -0.84 11.18 20.32
C PRO A 19 -0.84 9.69 19.95
N GLU A 20 -0.95 8.82 20.95
CA GLU A 20 -1.16 7.39 20.72
C GLU A 20 -2.49 7.16 19.96
N GLY A 21 -2.47 6.23 19.00
CA GLY A 21 -3.67 5.86 18.26
C GLY A 21 -4.25 7.00 17.41
N PHE A 22 -3.41 7.76 16.74
CA PHE A 22 -3.80 8.92 15.95
C PHE A 22 -4.02 8.61 14.46
N VAL A 23 -3.23 7.70 13.89
CA VAL A 23 -3.18 7.37 12.46
C VAL A 23 -4.06 6.15 12.14
N ASP A 24 -4.87 6.24 11.10
CA ASP A 24 -5.71 5.13 10.63
C ASP A 24 -4.92 4.17 9.71
N LEU A 25 -4.13 4.74 8.80
CA LEU A 25 -3.35 3.98 7.82
C LEU A 25 -1.99 4.65 7.57
N THR A 26 -0.95 3.86 7.52
CA THR A 26 0.35 4.25 6.96
C THR A 26 0.56 3.53 5.63
N VAL A 27 0.95 4.25 4.57
CA VAL A 27 1.40 3.69 3.31
C VAL A 27 2.73 4.32 2.98
N THR A 28 3.79 3.51 2.92
CA THR A 28 5.15 4.04 2.79
C THR A 28 6.11 3.07 2.10
N SER A 29 7.17 3.63 1.55
CA SER A 29 8.32 2.92 1.02
C SER A 29 9.58 3.62 1.56
N PRO A 30 10.24 3.06 2.58
CA PRO A 30 11.44 3.65 3.15
C PRO A 30 12.59 3.65 2.13
N PRO A 31 13.65 4.44 2.34
CA PRO A 31 14.87 4.31 1.55
C PRO A 31 15.45 2.90 1.74
N TYR A 32 15.60 2.15 0.62
CA TYR A 32 16.16 0.80 0.66
C TYR A 32 17.67 0.83 0.85
N ASP A 33 18.19 -0.14 1.59
CA ASP A 33 19.60 -0.57 1.67
C ASP A 33 20.65 0.43 2.20
N ASP A 34 20.32 1.70 2.31
CA ASP A 34 21.08 2.66 3.12
C ASP A 34 20.35 2.88 4.47
N LEU A 35 19.81 1.80 5.03
CA LEU A 35 19.08 1.81 6.31
C LEU A 35 19.91 2.36 7.48
N ARG A 36 21.18 2.68 7.26
CA ARG A 36 22.08 3.27 8.26
C ARG A 36 22.58 4.68 7.91
N THR A 37 22.58 5.11 6.63
CA THR A 37 23.11 6.43 6.24
C THR A 37 22.47 6.95 4.95
N TYR A 38 21.44 7.78 5.07
CA TYR A 38 20.95 8.60 3.97
C TYR A 38 21.47 10.03 4.20
N ASN A 39 22.35 10.54 3.33
CA ASN A 39 23.02 11.84 3.49
C ASN A 39 23.68 12.04 4.86
N GLY A 40 24.32 10.99 5.42
CA GLY A 40 24.92 11.06 6.77
C GLY A 40 23.95 10.79 7.92
N TYR A 41 22.68 10.49 7.62
CA TYR A 41 21.66 10.20 8.60
C TYR A 41 21.60 8.70 8.92
N CYS A 42 21.65 8.36 10.22
CA CYS A 42 21.47 6.98 10.67
C CYS A 42 19.99 6.69 10.85
N PHE A 43 19.43 5.80 10.04
CA PHE A 43 18.03 5.40 10.14
C PHE A 43 17.80 4.44 11.31
N ASP A 44 17.11 4.92 12.33
CA ASP A 44 16.75 4.13 13.51
C ASP A 44 15.45 3.35 13.27
N PHE A 45 15.61 2.24 12.53
CA PHE A 45 14.49 1.44 12.07
C PHE A 45 13.64 0.85 13.19
N GLU A 46 14.26 0.44 14.31
CA GLU A 46 13.53 -0.14 15.45
C GLU A 46 12.64 0.91 16.12
N ASN A 47 13.15 2.11 16.35
CA ASN A 47 12.36 3.20 16.94
C ASN A 47 11.25 3.65 15.99
N VAL A 48 11.50 3.70 14.67
CA VAL A 48 10.45 4.00 13.68
C VAL A 48 9.32 2.97 13.76
N ALA A 49 9.63 1.67 13.82
CA ALA A 49 8.60 0.62 13.90
C ALA A 49 7.79 0.71 15.21
N ARG A 50 8.45 1.00 16.35
CA ARG A 50 7.81 1.17 17.66
C ARG A 50 6.91 2.41 17.69
N GLU A 51 7.39 3.53 17.17
CA GLU A 51 6.60 4.76 17.07
C GLU A 51 5.41 4.62 16.11
N LEU A 52 5.60 3.95 14.97
CA LEU A 52 4.49 3.60 14.09
C LEU A 52 3.43 2.76 14.82
N PHE A 53 3.86 1.79 15.64
CA PHE A 53 2.90 1.02 16.44
C PHE A 53 2.16 1.90 17.45
N ARG A 54 2.87 2.81 18.14
CA ARG A 54 2.28 3.74 19.10
C ARG A 54 1.23 4.63 18.46
N VAL A 55 1.58 5.28 17.33
CA VAL A 55 0.69 6.25 16.68
C VAL A 55 -0.44 5.62 15.88
N THR A 56 -0.32 4.34 15.49
CA THR A 56 -1.37 3.63 14.77
C THR A 56 -2.54 3.32 15.70
N LYS A 57 -3.77 3.60 15.25
CA LYS A 57 -5.02 3.26 15.94
C LYS A 57 -5.19 1.76 16.11
N GLN A 58 -5.97 1.34 17.11
CA GLN A 58 -6.45 -0.05 17.19
C GLN A 58 -7.24 -0.40 15.91
N GLY A 59 -6.83 -1.45 15.22
CA GLY A 59 -7.37 -1.82 13.91
C GLY A 59 -6.84 -1.00 12.75
N GLY A 60 -5.93 -0.08 12.98
CA GLY A 60 -5.19 0.63 11.93
C GLY A 60 -4.16 -0.27 11.26
N VAL A 61 -3.73 0.13 10.07
CA VAL A 61 -2.89 -0.67 9.18
C VAL A 61 -1.62 0.10 8.80
N VAL A 62 -0.52 -0.62 8.61
CA VAL A 62 0.73 -0.11 8.04
C VAL A 62 1.06 -0.96 6.81
N VAL A 63 1.10 -0.32 5.65
CA VAL A 63 1.60 -0.91 4.41
C VAL A 63 3.03 -0.47 4.22
N TRP A 64 3.93 -1.43 4.20
CA TRP A 64 5.36 -1.21 4.11
C TRP A 64 5.90 -1.85 2.83
N VAL A 65 6.26 -1.00 1.86
CA VAL A 65 6.82 -1.46 0.59
C VAL A 65 8.33 -1.52 0.72
N VAL A 66 8.91 -2.70 0.47
CA VAL A 66 10.35 -2.92 0.67
C VAL A 66 10.88 -3.97 -0.30
N ASN A 67 12.15 -3.82 -0.66
CA ASN A 67 12.88 -4.79 -1.46
C ASN A 67 14.25 -5.11 -0.82
N ASP A 68 14.88 -6.17 -1.29
CA ASP A 68 16.23 -6.54 -0.91
C ASP A 68 17.23 -6.09 -1.99
N LYS A 69 18.40 -5.61 -1.56
CA LYS A 69 19.54 -5.33 -2.42
C LYS A 69 20.43 -6.57 -2.50
N THR A 70 21.10 -6.72 -3.61
CA THR A 70 22.16 -7.72 -3.76
C THR A 70 23.51 -7.03 -3.57
N VAL A 71 24.26 -7.52 -2.59
CA VAL A 71 25.64 -7.09 -2.30
C VAL A 71 26.53 -8.32 -2.28
N ASN A 72 27.59 -8.33 -3.07
CA ASN A 72 28.52 -9.47 -3.14
C ASN A 72 27.81 -10.83 -3.34
N TYR A 73 26.90 -10.87 -4.31
CA TYR A 73 26.07 -12.05 -4.66
C TYR A 73 25.09 -12.52 -3.56
N CYS A 74 24.91 -11.77 -2.48
CA CYS A 74 23.99 -12.08 -1.39
C CYS A 74 22.90 -11.01 -1.29
N GLU A 75 21.67 -11.42 -1.00
CA GLU A 75 20.60 -10.51 -0.64
C GLU A 75 20.79 -9.97 0.78
N THR A 76 20.39 -8.73 1.01
CA THR A 76 20.54 -8.05 2.31
C THR A 76 19.59 -8.59 3.38
N LEU A 77 18.53 -9.31 2.99
CA LEU A 77 17.44 -9.79 3.83
C LEU A 77 16.69 -8.65 4.55
N THR A 78 16.72 -7.46 3.98
CA THR A 78 16.08 -6.26 4.55
C THR A 78 14.57 -6.47 4.68
N SER A 79 13.94 -7.08 3.67
CA SER A 79 12.51 -7.40 3.69
C SER A 79 12.14 -8.32 4.85
N PHE A 80 12.86 -9.43 5.03
CA PHE A 80 12.60 -10.41 6.09
C PHE A 80 12.89 -9.84 7.48
N LYS A 81 14.00 -9.10 7.64
CA LYS A 81 14.34 -8.42 8.90
C LYS A 81 13.27 -7.41 9.28
N THR A 82 12.74 -6.67 8.29
CA THR A 82 11.61 -5.76 8.48
C THR A 82 10.39 -6.50 9.02
N ALA A 83 9.98 -7.57 8.36
CA ALA A 83 8.79 -8.31 8.77
C ALA A 83 8.92 -8.86 10.20
N ILE A 84 10.08 -9.44 10.53
CA ILE A 84 10.37 -9.97 11.87
C ILE A 84 10.36 -8.85 12.91
N LEU A 85 11.01 -7.72 12.65
CA LEU A 85 11.10 -6.61 13.60
C LEU A 85 9.73 -5.99 13.89
N PHE A 86 8.90 -5.76 12.87
CA PHE A 86 7.55 -5.23 13.05
C PHE A 86 6.68 -6.15 13.91
N VAL A 87 6.82 -7.46 13.74
CA VAL A 87 6.03 -8.44 14.51
C VAL A 87 6.60 -8.63 15.91
N GLU A 88 7.88 -8.95 16.05
CA GLU A 88 8.47 -9.37 17.31
C GLU A 88 8.87 -8.21 18.24
N LYS A 89 9.27 -7.06 17.67
CA LYS A 89 9.78 -5.92 18.44
C LYS A 89 8.77 -4.79 18.58
N ALA A 90 8.03 -4.48 17.49
CA ALA A 90 7.03 -3.40 17.54
C ALA A 90 5.64 -3.91 18.00
N GLY A 91 5.28 -5.17 17.76
CA GLY A 91 4.05 -5.79 18.25
C GLY A 91 2.89 -5.77 17.25
N PHE A 92 3.16 -5.50 15.97
CA PHE A 92 2.16 -5.63 14.91
C PHE A 92 1.84 -7.10 14.60
N ASN A 93 0.65 -7.34 14.06
CA ASN A 93 0.36 -8.57 13.35
C ASN A 93 0.77 -8.41 11.88
N LEU A 94 1.45 -9.38 11.30
CA LEU A 94 1.57 -9.47 9.84
C LEU A 94 0.24 -9.98 9.30
N HIS A 95 -0.57 -9.07 8.73
CA HIS A 95 -1.90 -9.38 8.24
C HIS A 95 -1.86 -10.05 6.87
N ASP A 96 -1.04 -9.54 5.95
CA ASP A 96 -0.85 -10.12 4.62
C ASP A 96 0.57 -9.83 4.11
N THR A 97 1.09 -10.76 3.30
CA THR A 97 2.31 -10.59 2.52
C THR A 97 1.90 -10.46 1.06
N MET A 98 1.96 -9.25 0.54
CA MET A 98 1.59 -8.94 -0.83
C MET A 98 2.82 -8.71 -1.69
N ILE A 99 2.67 -8.88 -2.98
CA ILE A 99 3.73 -8.70 -3.98
C ILE A 99 3.31 -7.59 -4.95
N TYR A 100 4.15 -6.59 -5.10
CA TYR A 100 4.11 -5.64 -6.19
C TYR A 100 5.01 -6.18 -7.31
N GLN A 101 4.41 -6.73 -8.36
CA GLN A 101 5.13 -7.19 -9.54
C GLN A 101 5.36 -6.01 -10.48
N ARG A 102 6.64 -5.79 -10.81
CA ARG A 102 7.10 -4.73 -11.68
C ARG A 102 7.20 -5.23 -13.11
N THR A 103 6.70 -4.48 -14.06
CA THR A 103 7.03 -4.70 -15.48
C THR A 103 8.40 -4.08 -15.79
N CYS A 104 9.26 -4.76 -16.54
CA CYS A 104 10.63 -4.36 -16.92
C CYS A 104 11.66 -4.52 -15.79
N ALA A 105 12.27 -5.68 -15.72
CA ALA A 105 13.50 -5.91 -14.97
C ALA A 105 14.71 -5.87 -15.91
N PHE A 106 15.86 -5.45 -15.40
CA PHE A 106 17.12 -5.55 -16.15
C PHE A 106 17.66 -6.97 -16.01
N PRO A 107 18.16 -7.58 -17.12
CA PRO A 107 18.75 -8.91 -17.07
C PRO A 107 19.96 -8.96 -16.15
N ASP A 108 20.04 -10.02 -15.37
CA ASP A 108 21.23 -10.41 -14.60
C ASP A 108 21.83 -11.66 -15.28
N VAL A 109 23.14 -11.83 -15.18
CA VAL A 109 23.85 -12.96 -15.80
C VAL A 109 23.98 -14.15 -14.86
N VAL A 110 23.72 -13.98 -13.56
CA VAL A 110 23.90 -15.00 -12.52
C VAL A 110 22.65 -15.27 -11.70
N ARG A 111 21.53 -14.54 -11.96
CA ARG A 111 20.28 -14.65 -11.20
C ARG A 111 19.08 -14.51 -12.10
N TYR A 112 17.94 -14.97 -11.65
CA TYR A 112 16.65 -14.55 -12.20
C TYR A 112 16.40 -13.08 -11.96
N TYR A 113 15.63 -12.45 -12.85
CA TYR A 113 15.25 -11.05 -12.70
C TYR A 113 14.45 -10.83 -11.42
N GLN A 114 14.85 -9.84 -10.65
CA GLN A 114 14.05 -9.40 -9.52
C GLN A 114 12.98 -8.43 -10.01
N ASP A 115 11.81 -8.96 -10.34
CA ASP A 115 10.71 -8.21 -10.93
C ASP A 115 9.59 -7.86 -9.91
N PHE A 116 9.86 -8.00 -8.64
CA PHE A 116 8.89 -7.71 -7.58
C PHE A 116 9.49 -6.94 -6.41
N GLU A 117 8.59 -6.38 -5.60
CA GLU A 117 8.84 -5.84 -4.27
C GLU A 117 7.80 -6.40 -3.30
N TYR A 118 8.18 -6.55 -2.04
CA TYR A 118 7.25 -6.92 -0.98
C TYR A 118 6.40 -5.72 -0.57
N MET A 119 5.13 -5.97 -0.35
CA MET A 119 4.20 -5.05 0.32
C MET A 119 3.70 -5.77 1.57
N PHE A 120 4.37 -5.56 2.69
CA PHE A 120 3.90 -6.11 3.96
C PHE A 120 2.75 -5.27 4.49
N VAL A 121 1.64 -5.93 4.79
CA VAL A 121 0.47 -5.32 5.42
C VAL A 121 0.47 -5.71 6.89
N PHE A 122 0.89 -4.79 7.72
CA PHE A 122 0.86 -4.96 9.17
C PHE A 122 -0.41 -4.35 9.75
N SER A 123 -0.89 -4.87 10.87
CA SER A 123 -2.07 -4.32 11.55
C SER A 123 -1.90 -4.30 13.07
N LYS A 124 -2.38 -3.23 13.70
CA LYS A 124 -2.48 -3.16 15.16
C LYS A 124 -3.79 -3.85 15.57
N ARG A 125 -3.72 -5.16 15.88
CA ARG A 125 -4.86 -6.06 16.05
C ARG A 125 -5.56 -6.35 14.72
N LYS A 126 -6.85 -6.78 14.78
CA LYS A 126 -7.65 -7.05 13.59
C LYS A 126 -7.94 -5.74 12.84
N PRO A 127 -7.68 -5.66 11.52
CA PRO A 127 -8.01 -4.46 10.75
C PRO A 127 -9.48 -4.05 10.93
N LYS A 128 -9.71 -2.75 11.18
CA LYS A 128 -11.05 -2.16 11.33
C LYS A 128 -11.72 -1.97 9.97
N THR A 129 -10.96 -1.51 9.00
CA THR A 129 -11.41 -1.25 7.63
C THR A 129 -10.80 -2.29 6.68
N VAL A 130 -11.63 -2.95 5.90
CA VAL A 130 -11.22 -3.95 4.90
C VAL A 130 -12.11 -3.81 3.67
N ASN A 131 -11.68 -3.02 2.70
CA ASN A 131 -12.38 -2.76 1.44
C ASN A 131 -11.62 -3.46 0.30
N LEU A 132 -11.66 -4.79 0.26
CA LEU A 132 -10.89 -5.57 -0.71
C LEU A 132 -11.31 -5.24 -2.15
N LEU A 133 -10.34 -4.87 -2.95
CA LEU A 133 -10.53 -4.57 -4.36
C LEU A 133 -10.98 -5.82 -5.12
N ARG A 134 -11.86 -5.61 -6.08
CA ARG A 134 -12.40 -6.68 -6.92
C ARG A 134 -12.01 -6.46 -8.38
N GLN A 135 -11.85 -7.54 -9.11
CA GLN A 135 -11.55 -7.52 -10.55
C GLN A 135 -12.49 -8.47 -11.30
N MET A 136 -12.75 -8.18 -12.56
CA MET A 136 -13.52 -9.07 -13.43
C MET A 136 -12.84 -10.43 -13.56
N LYS A 137 -13.63 -11.49 -13.57
CA LYS A 137 -13.13 -12.83 -13.89
C LYS A 137 -12.83 -12.92 -15.37
N THR A 138 -11.79 -13.66 -15.75
CA THR A 138 -11.51 -13.95 -17.16
C THR A 138 -12.63 -14.81 -17.77
N GLU A 139 -12.84 -14.69 -19.10
CA GLU A 139 -13.82 -15.52 -19.80
C GLU A 139 -13.64 -17.03 -19.57
N GLY A 140 -12.39 -17.49 -19.57
CA GLY A 140 -12.07 -18.88 -19.27
C GLY A 140 -12.44 -19.29 -17.84
N SER A 141 -12.36 -18.37 -16.89
CA SER A 141 -12.81 -18.59 -15.51
C SER A 141 -14.34 -18.67 -15.44
N LEU A 142 -15.04 -17.78 -16.15
CA LEU A 142 -16.51 -17.77 -16.22
C LEU A 142 -17.04 -19.03 -16.93
N LYS A 143 -16.42 -19.45 -18.05
CA LYS A 143 -16.76 -20.69 -18.77
C LYS A 143 -16.58 -21.93 -17.89
N ARG A 144 -15.43 -22.05 -17.18
CA ARG A 144 -15.20 -23.15 -16.22
C ARG A 144 -16.22 -23.16 -15.07
N GLN A 145 -16.66 -21.98 -14.64
CA GLN A 145 -17.64 -21.83 -13.60
C GLN A 145 -19.04 -22.34 -14.00
N LYS A 146 -19.49 -22.00 -15.23
CA LYS A 146 -20.77 -22.47 -15.79
C LYS A 146 -20.78 -23.99 -15.98
N ASN A 147 -19.65 -24.59 -16.29
CA ASN A 147 -19.52 -26.02 -16.58
C ASN A 147 -19.25 -26.88 -15.32
N LYS A 148 -19.08 -26.30 -14.15
CA LYS A 148 -18.87 -27.04 -12.89
C LYS A 148 -20.19 -27.49 -12.30
N THR A 149 -20.60 -28.73 -12.63
CA THR A 149 -21.76 -29.42 -12.05
C THR A 149 -21.43 -30.18 -10.75
N GLY A 150 -20.18 -30.13 -10.29
CA GLY A 150 -19.71 -30.93 -9.16
C GLY A 150 -19.71 -30.20 -7.82
N VAL A 151 -20.15 -30.89 -6.80
CA VAL A 151 -20.05 -30.49 -5.41
C VAL A 151 -18.57 -30.49 -5.02
N GLY A 152 -18.06 -29.39 -4.44
CA GLY A 152 -16.68 -29.31 -3.98
C GLY A 152 -16.47 -30.18 -2.73
N GLY A 153 -15.39 -30.97 -2.72
CA GLY A 153 -14.93 -31.70 -1.53
C GLY A 153 -13.72 -31.00 -0.89
N GLU A 154 -13.62 -31.09 0.42
CA GLU A 154 -12.43 -30.70 1.18
C GLU A 154 -11.58 -31.94 1.46
N ARG A 155 -10.31 -31.90 1.10
CA ARG A 155 -9.38 -33.00 1.37
C ARG A 155 -9.03 -33.00 2.84
N GLN A 156 -9.32 -34.12 3.50
CA GLN A 156 -9.00 -34.33 4.92
C GLN A 156 -7.52 -34.73 5.10
N LYS A 157 -7.03 -34.68 6.34
CA LYS A 157 -5.64 -35.05 6.65
C LYS A 157 -5.30 -36.49 6.30
N ASP A 158 -6.31 -37.38 6.28
CA ASP A 158 -6.18 -38.80 5.90
C ASP A 158 -6.24 -39.03 4.37
N GLY A 159 -6.36 -37.94 3.57
CA GLY A 159 -6.44 -37.99 2.12
C GLY A 159 -7.86 -38.18 1.57
N SER A 160 -8.86 -38.43 2.41
CA SER A 160 -10.25 -38.56 2.02
C SER A 160 -10.84 -37.22 1.59
N LEU A 161 -11.93 -37.25 0.79
CA LEU A 161 -12.68 -36.05 0.36
C LEU A 161 -13.99 -35.97 1.16
N LYS A 162 -14.08 -34.99 2.03
CA LYS A 162 -15.34 -34.66 2.71
C LYS A 162 -16.18 -33.74 1.84
N ARG A 163 -17.40 -34.14 1.50
CA ARG A 163 -18.38 -33.26 0.81
C ARG A 163 -18.75 -32.08 1.69
N ILE A 164 -18.83 -30.88 1.09
CA ILE A 164 -19.14 -29.63 1.81
C ILE A 164 -20.57 -29.17 1.53
N ASP A 165 -21.47 -30.08 1.24
CA ASP A 165 -22.87 -29.80 0.90
C ASP A 165 -23.62 -29.16 2.08
N GLY A 166 -24.37 -28.12 1.81
CA GLY A 166 -25.30 -27.52 2.79
C GLY A 166 -24.66 -26.72 3.93
N THR A 167 -23.32 -26.52 3.91
CA THR A 167 -22.64 -25.70 4.92
C THR A 167 -22.61 -24.22 4.51
N ASN A 168 -22.47 -23.30 5.49
CA ASN A 168 -22.23 -21.87 5.21
C ASN A 168 -21.04 -21.63 4.28
N ALA A 169 -20.03 -22.52 4.29
CA ALA A 169 -18.89 -22.47 3.38
C ALA A 169 -19.29 -22.82 1.94
N PHE A 170 -20.20 -23.80 1.76
CA PHE A 170 -20.77 -24.16 0.45
C PHE A 170 -21.56 -22.99 -0.15
N LEU A 171 -22.50 -22.43 0.62
CA LEU A 171 -23.32 -21.30 0.18
C LEU A 171 -22.48 -20.06 -0.18
N ARG A 172 -21.41 -19.77 0.58
CA ARG A 172 -20.46 -18.71 0.25
C ARG A 172 -19.70 -18.98 -1.04
N LYS A 173 -19.27 -20.23 -1.27
CA LYS A 173 -18.61 -20.64 -2.52
C LYS A 173 -19.56 -20.56 -3.72
N GLU A 174 -20.83 -20.94 -3.54
CA GLU A 174 -21.82 -20.88 -4.60
C GLU A 174 -22.18 -19.43 -4.97
N LYS A 175 -22.40 -18.55 -3.99
CA LYS A 175 -22.57 -17.11 -4.22
C LYS A 175 -21.34 -16.49 -4.91
N ALA A 176 -20.12 -16.84 -4.49
CA ALA A 176 -18.90 -16.39 -5.12
C ALA A 176 -18.74 -16.93 -6.56
N ARG A 177 -19.37 -18.06 -6.92
CA ARG A 177 -19.38 -18.59 -8.28
C ARG A 177 -20.32 -17.81 -9.20
N GLN A 178 -21.43 -17.30 -8.72
CA GLN A 178 -22.39 -16.52 -9.50
C GLN A 178 -21.91 -15.10 -9.77
N ASP A 179 -20.96 -14.60 -8.98
CA ASP A 179 -20.39 -13.27 -9.11
C ASP A 179 -19.41 -13.22 -10.31
N GLU A 180 -19.60 -12.27 -11.21
CA GLU A 180 -18.71 -12.03 -12.36
C GLU A 180 -17.35 -11.46 -11.94
N THR A 181 -17.26 -10.93 -10.73
CA THR A 181 -16.05 -10.39 -10.15
C THR A 181 -15.44 -11.36 -9.12
N ARG A 182 -14.17 -11.17 -8.81
CA ARG A 182 -13.46 -11.83 -7.71
C ARG A 182 -12.62 -10.83 -6.96
N VAL A 183 -12.32 -11.10 -5.70
CA VAL A 183 -11.31 -10.36 -4.95
C VAL A 183 -9.98 -10.43 -5.72
N LYS A 184 -9.29 -9.30 -5.84
CA LYS A 184 -7.95 -9.21 -6.42
C LYS A 184 -7.00 -10.13 -5.63
N SER A 185 -6.02 -10.74 -6.28
CA SER A 185 -5.00 -11.52 -5.59
C SER A 185 -4.06 -10.60 -4.81
N ASN A 186 -3.24 -11.14 -3.93
CA ASN A 186 -2.19 -10.39 -3.23
C ASN A 186 -0.91 -10.20 -4.08
N VAL A 187 -0.93 -10.59 -5.35
CA VAL A 187 0.09 -10.24 -6.33
C VAL A 187 -0.51 -9.19 -7.26
N TRP A 188 0.04 -7.98 -7.21
CA TRP A 188 -0.41 -6.84 -8.01
C TRP A 188 0.61 -6.51 -9.08
N GLU A 189 0.22 -6.71 -10.31
CA GLU A 189 1.00 -6.29 -11.47
C GLU A 189 0.67 -4.82 -11.76
N LEU A 190 1.66 -3.95 -11.59
CA LEU A 190 1.53 -2.51 -11.80
C LEU A 190 2.69 -2.03 -12.69
N PRO A 191 2.37 -1.31 -13.77
CA PRO A 191 3.40 -0.77 -14.64
C PRO A 191 4.21 0.31 -13.90
N ARG A 192 5.52 0.30 -14.12
CA ARG A 192 6.41 1.34 -13.62
C ARG A 192 7.09 2.08 -14.78
N GLY A 193 7.78 3.16 -14.45
CA GLY A 193 8.54 3.95 -15.39
C GLY A 193 7.86 5.27 -15.77
N ASN A 194 8.49 5.99 -16.68
CA ASN A 194 8.01 7.30 -17.09
C ASN A 194 6.58 7.22 -17.63
N GLN A 195 5.67 8.08 -17.14
CA GLN A 195 4.24 8.15 -17.44
C GLN A 195 3.37 7.00 -16.90
N ASN A 196 3.95 5.91 -16.36
CA ASN A 196 3.20 4.80 -15.79
C ASN A 196 3.07 4.91 -14.26
N SER A 197 4.14 5.32 -13.56
CA SER A 197 4.11 5.50 -12.10
C SER A 197 3.30 6.73 -11.71
N THR A 198 3.43 7.81 -12.46
CA THR A 198 2.67 9.07 -12.32
C THR A 198 2.69 9.84 -13.63
N LYS A 199 1.71 10.72 -13.83
CA LYS A 199 1.69 11.69 -14.94
C LYS A 199 2.41 13.00 -14.58
N ASP A 200 2.75 13.22 -13.33
CA ASP A 200 3.37 14.46 -12.84
C ASP A 200 4.87 14.45 -13.15
N LYS A 201 5.29 15.21 -14.13
CA LYS A 201 6.70 15.28 -14.55
C LYS A 201 7.64 15.69 -13.41
N ILE A 202 7.20 16.59 -12.53
CA ILE A 202 7.99 17.08 -11.40
C ILE A 202 8.34 15.96 -10.42
N ALA A 203 7.50 14.93 -10.28
CA ALA A 203 7.76 13.81 -9.40
C ALA A 203 9.04 13.05 -9.75
N PHE A 204 9.43 13.04 -11.04
CA PHE A 204 10.63 12.36 -11.51
C PHE A 204 11.95 13.04 -11.11
N GLN A 205 11.90 14.21 -10.47
CA GLN A 205 13.05 14.81 -9.80
C GLN A 205 13.44 14.03 -8.51
N HIS A 206 12.51 13.22 -7.98
CA HIS A 206 12.82 12.28 -6.91
C HIS A 206 13.28 10.94 -7.51
N PRO A 207 14.40 10.34 -7.04
CA PRO A 207 15.00 9.14 -7.66
C PRO A 207 14.17 7.86 -7.50
N ALA A 208 13.34 7.78 -6.48
CA ALA A 208 12.57 6.59 -6.14
C ALA A 208 11.08 6.92 -5.99
N ILE A 209 10.27 6.64 -7.00
CA ILE A 209 8.83 6.87 -7.01
C ILE A 209 8.13 5.52 -7.10
N PHE A 210 7.27 5.19 -6.15
CA PHE A 210 6.37 4.07 -6.34
C PHE A 210 5.07 4.50 -7.06
N PRO A 211 4.39 3.58 -7.76
CA PRO A 211 3.24 3.94 -8.58
C PRO A 211 2.08 4.55 -7.77
N GLU A 212 1.45 5.60 -8.31
CA GLU A 212 0.25 6.20 -7.71
C GLU A 212 -0.86 5.17 -7.52
N GLN A 213 -1.02 4.22 -8.46
CA GLN A 213 -1.99 3.14 -8.36
C GLN A 213 -1.75 2.25 -7.13
N LEU A 214 -0.48 2.01 -6.74
CA LEU A 214 -0.15 1.23 -5.56
C LEU A 214 -0.64 1.93 -4.29
N ALA A 215 -0.29 3.22 -4.13
CA ALA A 215 -0.76 4.02 -3.00
C ALA A 215 -2.29 4.10 -2.96
N ASN A 216 -2.91 4.41 -4.11
CA ASN A 216 -4.35 4.51 -4.26
C ASN A 216 -5.07 3.24 -3.80
N ASP A 217 -4.64 2.10 -4.32
CA ASP A 217 -5.28 0.80 -4.07
C ASP A 217 -5.17 0.41 -2.58
N HIS A 218 -4.04 0.69 -1.93
CA HIS A 218 -3.88 0.46 -0.49
C HIS A 218 -4.70 1.45 0.36
N ILE A 219 -4.75 2.73 -0.02
CA ILE A 219 -5.56 3.74 0.67
C ILE A 219 -7.04 3.36 0.65
N ILE A 220 -7.57 2.98 -0.51
CA ILE A 220 -8.97 2.52 -0.64
C ILE A 220 -9.20 1.24 0.18
N SER A 221 -8.26 0.28 0.12
CA SER A 221 -8.43 -1.02 0.78
C SER A 221 -8.48 -0.93 2.30
N TRP A 222 -7.69 -0.06 2.91
CA TRP A 222 -7.43 -0.05 4.34
C TRP A 222 -7.91 1.20 5.08
N SER A 223 -8.57 2.12 4.39
CA SER A 223 -9.14 3.33 5.00
C SER A 223 -10.50 3.70 4.44
N ASN A 224 -11.25 4.53 5.17
CA ASN A 224 -12.48 5.17 4.75
C ASN A 224 -12.24 6.66 4.49
N GLU A 225 -13.20 7.35 3.89
CA GLU A 225 -13.15 8.80 3.75
C GLU A 225 -12.99 9.49 5.10
N ASN A 226 -12.24 10.58 5.12
CA ASN A 226 -11.84 11.34 6.30
C ASN A 226 -10.86 10.65 7.26
N ASP A 227 -10.48 9.37 7.04
CA ASP A 227 -9.42 8.72 7.80
C ASP A 227 -8.08 9.42 7.57
N LEU A 228 -7.18 9.33 8.55
CA LEU A 228 -5.86 9.94 8.51
C LEU A 228 -4.81 8.96 7.97
N ILE A 229 -4.20 9.34 6.86
CA ILE A 229 -3.10 8.61 6.21
C ILE A 229 -1.77 9.24 6.61
N TYR A 230 -0.80 8.43 6.96
CA TYR A 230 0.55 8.88 7.29
C TYR A 230 1.60 8.26 6.35
N ASP A 231 2.58 9.04 5.96
CA ASP A 231 3.79 8.54 5.31
C ASP A 231 5.02 9.14 5.98
N PRO A 232 5.81 8.32 6.71
CA PRO A 232 7.03 8.76 7.38
C PRO A 232 8.19 9.10 6.45
N PHE A 233 8.10 8.72 5.16
CA PHE A 233 9.14 8.94 4.14
C PHE A 233 8.49 9.43 2.86
N MET A 234 7.91 10.63 2.90
CA MET A 234 6.97 11.13 1.89
C MET A 234 7.58 11.25 0.49
N GLY A 235 8.90 11.45 0.37
CA GLY A 235 9.61 11.52 -0.90
C GLY A 235 9.01 12.51 -1.89
N SER A 236 8.44 12.02 -2.98
CA SER A 236 7.76 12.87 -3.97
C SER A 236 6.29 13.17 -3.66
N GLY A 237 5.72 12.68 -2.55
CA GLY A 237 4.35 12.99 -2.12
C GLY A 237 3.24 12.11 -2.72
N THR A 238 3.58 10.94 -3.22
CA THR A 238 2.59 10.06 -3.85
C THR A 238 1.46 9.67 -2.89
N THR A 239 1.79 9.31 -1.64
CA THR A 239 0.81 8.95 -0.62
C THR A 239 -0.12 10.12 -0.29
N ALA A 240 0.42 11.33 -0.09
CA ALA A 240 -0.37 12.53 0.19
C ALA A 240 -1.33 12.87 -0.95
N LYS A 241 -0.83 12.84 -2.20
CA LYS A 241 -1.64 13.06 -3.39
C LYS A 241 -2.80 12.08 -3.48
N MET A 242 -2.53 10.77 -3.31
CA MET A 242 -3.57 9.75 -3.40
C MET A 242 -4.55 9.81 -2.22
N ALA A 243 -4.09 10.18 -1.03
CA ALA A 243 -4.98 10.41 0.12
C ALA A 243 -5.97 11.56 -0.17
N MET A 244 -5.47 12.69 -0.66
CA MET A 244 -6.30 13.84 -1.02
C MET A 244 -7.31 13.49 -2.11
N LEU A 245 -6.90 12.84 -3.20
CA LEU A 245 -7.78 12.46 -4.31
C LEU A 245 -8.88 11.47 -3.90
N ASN A 246 -8.69 10.76 -2.79
CA ASN A 246 -9.68 9.83 -2.25
C ASN A 246 -10.43 10.39 -1.02
N ASN A 247 -10.44 11.70 -0.77
CA ASN A 247 -11.10 12.34 0.37
C ASN A 247 -10.56 11.84 1.75
N ARG A 248 -9.28 11.52 1.84
CA ARG A 248 -8.60 11.20 3.10
C ARG A 248 -7.74 12.37 3.54
N LYS A 249 -7.57 12.51 4.86
CA LYS A 249 -6.59 13.43 5.43
C LYS A 249 -5.20 12.81 5.35
N TYR A 250 -4.17 13.63 5.30
CA TYR A 250 -2.80 13.14 5.27
C TYR A 250 -1.88 13.90 6.22
N ILE A 251 -0.81 13.25 6.60
CA ILE A 251 0.38 13.82 7.23
C ILE A 251 1.58 13.14 6.59
N GLY A 252 2.63 13.90 6.31
CA GLY A 252 3.88 13.38 5.80
C GLY A 252 5.07 13.93 6.54
N SER A 253 6.14 13.12 6.64
CA SER A 253 7.46 13.56 7.06
C SER A 253 8.42 13.45 5.90
N GLU A 254 9.23 14.47 5.68
CA GLU A 254 10.27 14.49 4.65
C GLU A 254 11.43 15.35 5.15
N ILE A 255 12.64 14.79 5.14
CA ILE A 255 13.84 15.50 5.63
C ILE A 255 14.41 16.48 4.60
N SER A 256 14.20 16.23 3.31
CA SER A 256 14.68 17.06 2.22
C SER A 256 13.74 18.22 1.96
N GLU A 257 14.21 19.44 2.17
CA GLU A 257 13.45 20.66 1.81
C GLU A 257 13.13 20.71 0.30
N GLU A 258 14.02 20.19 -0.54
CA GLU A 258 13.81 20.12 -1.99
C GLU A 258 12.61 19.22 -2.32
N TYR A 259 12.51 18.06 -1.69
CA TYR A 259 11.39 17.14 -1.90
C TYR A 259 10.09 17.69 -1.31
N CYS A 260 10.14 18.41 -0.19
CA CYS A 260 8.98 19.13 0.32
C CYS A 260 8.39 20.10 -0.70
N LYS A 261 9.22 20.84 -1.44
CA LYS A 261 8.77 21.75 -2.51
C LYS A 261 8.11 21.00 -3.68
N ILE A 262 8.63 19.82 -4.02
CA ILE A 262 8.01 18.94 -5.04
C ILE A 262 6.62 18.50 -4.57
N ILE A 263 6.49 18.06 -3.30
CA ILE A 263 5.22 17.63 -2.72
C ILE A 263 4.20 18.76 -2.75
N GLU A 264 4.57 19.95 -2.27
CA GLU A 264 3.69 21.12 -2.24
C GLU A 264 3.16 21.47 -3.63
N THR A 265 4.05 21.45 -4.63
CA THR A 265 3.66 21.71 -6.02
C THR A 265 2.65 20.68 -6.52
N ARG A 266 2.90 19.39 -6.30
CA ARG A 266 1.99 18.30 -6.71
C ARG A 266 0.62 18.39 -6.05
N ILE A 267 0.59 18.67 -4.75
CA ILE A 267 -0.66 18.82 -4.00
C ILE A 267 -1.45 20.04 -4.48
N LYS A 268 -0.77 21.16 -4.71
CA LYS A 268 -1.39 22.39 -5.21
C LYS A 268 -2.01 22.22 -6.61
N GLU A 269 -1.28 21.57 -7.51
CA GLU A 269 -1.78 21.26 -8.85
C GLU A 269 -3.01 20.33 -8.80
N CYS A 270 -2.99 19.32 -7.95
CA CYS A 270 -4.14 18.45 -7.75
C CYS A 270 -5.33 19.17 -7.11
N GLY A 271 -5.11 20.02 -6.11
CA GLY A 271 -6.16 20.81 -5.48
C GLY A 271 -6.86 21.76 -6.45
N GLY A 272 -6.11 22.35 -7.38
CA GLY A 272 -6.67 23.20 -8.45
C GLY A 272 -7.53 22.41 -9.45
N LEU A 273 -7.19 21.17 -9.75
CA LEU A 273 -8.00 20.30 -10.61
C LEU A 273 -9.32 19.88 -9.92
N PHE A 274 -9.26 19.62 -8.61
CA PHE A 274 -10.46 19.30 -7.81
C PHE A 274 -11.44 20.45 -7.75
N PHE A 275 -10.95 21.67 -7.57
CA PHE A 275 -11.79 22.87 -7.54
C PHE A 275 -12.49 23.12 -8.88
N ASN A 276 -11.81 22.87 -10.00
CA ASN A 276 -12.36 23.03 -11.34
C ASN A 276 -13.40 21.94 -11.68
N SER A 277 -13.20 20.69 -11.25
CA SER A 277 -14.19 19.61 -11.48
C SER A 277 -15.46 19.82 -10.67
N PHE A 278 -15.36 20.28 -9.42
CA PHE A 278 -16.52 20.62 -8.58
C PHE A 278 -17.33 21.79 -9.13
N GLN A 279 -16.68 22.81 -9.70
CA GLN A 279 -17.36 23.93 -10.37
C GLN A 279 -18.09 23.48 -11.64
N THR A 280 -17.52 22.50 -12.36
CA THR A 280 -18.14 21.98 -13.60
C THR A 280 -19.36 21.10 -13.28
N GLU A 281 -19.35 20.34 -12.20
CA GLU A 281 -20.50 19.55 -11.73
C GLU A 281 -21.64 20.47 -11.24
N LEU A 282 -21.32 21.46 -10.43
CA LEU A 282 -22.31 22.42 -9.95
C LEU A 282 -22.93 23.28 -11.07
N SER A 283 -22.18 23.58 -12.13
CA SER A 283 -22.71 24.31 -13.30
C SER A 283 -23.59 23.42 -14.18
N ASN A 284 -23.39 22.11 -14.21
CA ASN A 284 -24.23 21.16 -14.94
C ASN A 284 -25.54 20.84 -14.20
N GLU A 285 -25.53 20.83 -12.84
CA GLU A 285 -26.76 20.66 -12.04
C GLU A 285 -27.64 21.92 -11.99
N ALA A 286 -27.06 23.10 -12.16
CA ALA A 286 -27.82 24.35 -12.19
C ALA A 286 -28.43 24.69 -13.58
N GLY A 287 -28.13 23.88 -14.60
CA GLY A 287 -28.58 24.05 -15.99
C GLY A 287 -29.70 23.07 -16.44
N THR A 288 -30.23 22.26 -15.52
CA THR A 288 -31.39 21.38 -15.71
C THR A 288 -32.55 21.84 -14.86
#